data_28f18cecc3b4719cbaa0926e74521d60
#
_entry.id   28f18cecc3b4719cbaa0926e74521d60
#
_cell.length_a   1.000
_cell.length_b   1.000
_cell.length_c   1.000
_cell.angle_alpha   90.00
_cell.angle_beta   90.00
_cell.angle_gamma   90.00
#
_symmetry.space_group_name_H-M   'P 1'
#
loop_
_entity.id
_entity.type
_entity.pdbx_description
1 polymer ?
#
loop_
_entity_poly.entity_id
_entity_poly.type
_entity_poly.pdbx_seq_one_letter_code
_entity_poly.pdbx_strand_id
1 'polypeptide(L)'
;MIWIGLAIVILTFYLIYKNYEARLVLALSGILMAAIGWLAAGSNVTIGTAVDAFVKQLVNGGLVPTIVTVMGFGAVMTYTHCSDHLVNALVRPLTHVPAIVIPGAAIITWLLNIVLPSAAGVAAAVGVLLIPSLIALRVNPVMAAAAVFLGTWGSAISPGLMFNPQVADIAFKAGEISSPDAMIVIFSEALPAACGAVVAAITLAILSHFIKEGVGTADFRPEDAQVDLKNFHINPIMAVIPIAPLFLLVIASKEVGWLPTKTFSVPVCMLIGTALGLIVAILHKQDPGEVSKQFCKGAGDGFNNVVILIAAASLFAAGMKSIGLTGSLIDAMKGSQSVAMASAVLGPFIMAIVCGSGNAAALAFNEAITPHAADFGMTIVQLGAVAQLSAGIGRTISPIAGGLIVLCGIAHVNPMEVVKRTALPCVLALIVVTAGMYFF
;
A
#
# COMPACT_ATOMS: atom_id res chain seq x y z
N MET A 1 -33.53 -4.93 -6.05
CA MET A 1 -32.35 -4.15 -6.50
C MET A 1 -31.11 -4.48 -5.70
N ILE A 2 -31.13 -4.53 -4.37
CA ILE A 2 -29.98 -4.80 -3.51
C ILE A 2 -29.27 -6.11 -3.86
N TRP A 3 -30.01 -7.20 -4.06
CA TRP A 3 -29.44 -8.52 -4.45
C TRP A 3 -28.74 -8.50 -5.80
N ILE A 4 -29.26 -7.71 -6.76
CA ILE A 4 -28.60 -7.53 -8.08
C ILE A 4 -27.30 -6.75 -7.89
N GLY A 5 -27.31 -5.67 -7.08
CA GLY A 5 -26.11 -4.91 -6.76
C GLY A 5 -25.05 -5.77 -6.08
N LEU A 6 -25.44 -6.58 -5.09
CA LEU A 6 -24.55 -7.51 -4.41
C LEU A 6 -23.94 -8.55 -5.37
N ALA A 7 -24.75 -9.11 -6.28
CA ALA A 7 -24.30 -10.05 -7.28
C ALA A 7 -23.26 -9.40 -8.23
N ILE A 8 -23.49 -8.14 -8.67
CA ILE A 8 -22.54 -7.41 -9.50
C ILE A 8 -21.23 -7.13 -8.73
N VAL A 9 -21.30 -6.76 -7.44
CA VAL A 9 -20.11 -6.55 -6.60
C VAL A 9 -19.29 -7.84 -6.48
N ILE A 10 -19.96 -8.97 -6.18
CA ILE A 10 -19.31 -10.28 -6.10
C ILE A 10 -18.66 -10.63 -7.46
N LEU A 11 -19.39 -10.44 -8.56
CA LEU A 11 -18.87 -10.68 -9.90
C LEU A 11 -17.66 -9.78 -10.22
N THR A 12 -17.70 -8.50 -9.82
CA THR A 12 -16.60 -7.55 -9.97
C THR A 12 -15.31 -8.09 -9.34
N PHE A 13 -15.36 -8.48 -8.07
CA PHE A 13 -14.18 -9.01 -7.38
C PHE A 13 -13.78 -10.40 -7.88
N TYR A 14 -14.72 -11.22 -8.31
CA TYR A 14 -14.41 -12.48 -8.99
C TYR A 14 -13.66 -12.27 -10.32
N LEU A 15 -14.05 -11.28 -11.13
CA LEU A 15 -13.34 -10.95 -12.37
C LEU A 15 -11.92 -10.43 -12.08
N ILE A 16 -11.75 -9.58 -11.05
CA ILE A 16 -10.43 -9.12 -10.62
C ILE A 16 -9.59 -10.31 -10.14
N TYR A 17 -10.17 -11.25 -9.39
CA TYR A 17 -9.50 -12.51 -9.00
C TYR A 17 -9.04 -13.34 -10.22
N LYS A 18 -9.80 -13.32 -11.32
CA LYS A 18 -9.43 -13.95 -12.59
C LYS A 18 -8.38 -13.16 -13.38
N ASN A 19 -7.73 -12.16 -12.77
CA ASN A 19 -6.73 -11.28 -13.36
C ASN A 19 -7.23 -10.40 -14.52
N TYR A 20 -8.54 -10.12 -14.60
CA TYR A 20 -9.02 -9.04 -15.44
C TYR A 20 -8.56 -7.69 -14.84
N GLU A 21 -8.34 -6.71 -15.71
CA GLU A 21 -7.82 -5.41 -15.36
C GLU A 21 -8.80 -4.67 -14.43
N ALA A 22 -8.35 -4.34 -13.20
CA ALA A 22 -9.22 -3.84 -12.12
C ALA A 22 -9.91 -2.52 -12.47
N ARG A 23 -9.23 -1.60 -13.18
CA ARG A 23 -9.79 -0.29 -13.59
C ARG A 23 -10.97 -0.50 -14.53
N LEU A 24 -10.80 -1.37 -15.51
CA LEU A 24 -11.84 -1.70 -16.49
C LEU A 24 -13.04 -2.38 -15.82
N VAL A 25 -12.77 -3.37 -14.97
CA VAL A 25 -13.81 -4.14 -14.27
C VAL A 25 -14.63 -3.23 -13.33
N LEU A 26 -13.97 -2.39 -12.52
CA LEU A 26 -14.65 -1.44 -11.65
C LEU A 26 -15.47 -0.41 -12.44
N ALA A 27 -14.91 0.15 -13.51
CA ALA A 27 -15.61 1.13 -14.32
C ALA A 27 -16.86 0.53 -15.01
N LEU A 28 -16.73 -0.62 -15.65
CA LEU A 28 -17.85 -1.27 -16.35
C LEU A 28 -18.94 -1.72 -15.35
N SER A 29 -18.56 -2.28 -14.21
CA SER A 29 -19.51 -2.66 -13.15
C SER A 29 -20.23 -1.44 -12.58
N GLY A 30 -19.52 -0.32 -12.42
CA GLY A 30 -20.11 0.95 -11.97
C GLY A 30 -21.13 1.49 -12.97
N ILE A 31 -20.80 1.50 -14.27
CA ILE A 31 -21.72 1.91 -15.35
C ILE A 31 -22.95 0.98 -15.37
N LEU A 32 -22.74 -0.33 -15.27
CA LEU A 32 -23.84 -1.31 -15.28
C LEU A 32 -24.79 -1.08 -14.10
N MET A 33 -24.27 -0.90 -12.89
CA MET A 33 -25.09 -0.60 -11.72
C MET A 33 -25.80 0.75 -11.82
N ALA A 34 -25.13 1.78 -12.37
CA ALA A 34 -25.75 3.08 -12.58
C ALA A 34 -26.89 3.01 -13.61
N ALA A 35 -26.71 2.26 -14.70
CA ALA A 35 -27.75 2.04 -15.72
C ALA A 35 -28.97 1.30 -15.14
N ILE A 36 -28.75 0.21 -14.40
CA ILE A 36 -29.83 -0.56 -13.76
C ILE A 36 -30.56 0.30 -12.72
N GLY A 37 -29.82 1.02 -11.86
CA GLY A 37 -30.41 1.88 -10.84
C GLY A 37 -31.24 3.02 -11.43
N TRP A 38 -30.76 3.67 -12.49
CA TRP A 38 -31.48 4.72 -13.19
C TRP A 38 -32.72 4.20 -13.90
N LEU A 39 -32.61 3.13 -14.73
CA LEU A 39 -33.70 2.63 -15.56
C LEU A 39 -34.76 1.86 -14.77
N ALA A 40 -34.36 1.09 -13.76
CA ALA A 40 -35.26 0.17 -13.06
C ALA A 40 -35.65 0.62 -11.64
N ALA A 41 -34.86 1.47 -10.97
CA ALA A 41 -35.13 1.98 -9.64
C ALA A 41 -35.49 3.49 -9.61
N GLY A 42 -35.46 4.17 -10.75
CA GLY A 42 -35.73 5.62 -10.81
C GLY A 42 -34.70 6.47 -10.05
N SER A 43 -33.47 6.00 -9.94
CA SER A 43 -32.41 6.69 -9.22
C SER A 43 -32.06 8.04 -9.88
N ASN A 44 -31.78 9.06 -9.06
CA ASN A 44 -31.26 10.34 -9.53
C ASN A 44 -29.80 10.25 -10.02
N VAL A 45 -29.09 9.15 -9.73
CA VAL A 45 -27.74 8.88 -10.21
C VAL A 45 -27.84 8.22 -11.57
N THR A 46 -27.65 9.01 -12.60
CA THR A 46 -27.63 8.57 -14.00
C THR A 46 -26.25 8.07 -14.41
N ILE A 47 -26.14 7.47 -15.59
CA ILE A 47 -24.83 7.10 -16.18
C ILE A 47 -23.94 8.37 -16.30
N GLY A 48 -24.51 9.50 -16.72
CA GLY A 48 -23.77 10.77 -16.85
C GLY A 48 -23.18 11.23 -15.52
N THR A 49 -23.97 11.25 -14.45
CA THR A 49 -23.48 11.64 -13.11
C THR A 49 -22.44 10.67 -12.56
N ALA A 50 -22.54 9.38 -12.89
CA ALA A 50 -21.53 8.40 -12.52
C ALA A 50 -20.21 8.62 -13.28
N VAL A 51 -20.28 8.94 -14.57
CA VAL A 51 -19.10 9.33 -15.37
C VAL A 51 -18.51 10.64 -14.88
N ASP A 52 -19.31 11.62 -14.45
CA ASP A 52 -18.82 12.87 -13.84
C ASP A 52 -18.01 12.60 -12.56
N ALA A 53 -18.39 11.60 -11.76
CA ALA A 53 -17.62 11.20 -10.58
C ALA A 53 -16.21 10.70 -10.99
N PHE A 54 -16.11 9.91 -12.07
CA PHE A 54 -14.84 9.50 -12.66
C PHE A 54 -13.98 10.68 -13.11
N VAL A 55 -14.57 11.59 -13.92
CA VAL A 55 -13.86 12.74 -14.48
C VAL A 55 -13.35 13.68 -13.38
N LYS A 56 -14.12 13.91 -12.33
CA LYS A 56 -13.73 14.75 -11.19
C LYS A 56 -12.46 14.25 -10.50
N GLN A 57 -12.23 12.94 -10.44
CA GLN A 57 -11.00 12.40 -9.84
C GLN A 57 -9.77 12.61 -10.72
N LEU A 58 -9.92 12.63 -12.05
CA LEU A 58 -8.79 12.88 -12.96
C LEU A 58 -8.21 14.29 -12.82
N VAL A 59 -9.02 15.25 -12.37
CA VAL A 59 -8.63 16.67 -12.19
C VAL A 59 -8.59 17.08 -10.72
N ASN A 60 -8.55 16.13 -9.81
CA ASN A 60 -8.53 16.41 -8.38
C ASN A 60 -7.19 17.03 -7.97
N GLY A 61 -7.21 18.34 -7.66
CA GLY A 61 -6.03 19.14 -7.36
C GLY A 61 -5.32 18.77 -6.04
N GLY A 62 -5.98 18.07 -5.10
CA GLY A 62 -5.35 17.58 -3.88
C GLY A 62 -4.64 16.24 -4.09
N LEU A 63 -5.25 15.38 -4.87
CA LEU A 63 -4.85 13.98 -5.02
C LEU A 63 -3.82 13.76 -6.13
N VAL A 64 -4.10 14.28 -7.33
CA VAL A 64 -3.28 14.02 -8.53
C VAL A 64 -1.84 14.51 -8.40
N PRO A 65 -1.56 15.76 -7.96
CA PRO A 65 -0.20 16.22 -7.78
C PRO A 65 0.61 15.38 -6.78
N THR A 66 -0.02 14.96 -5.69
CA THR A 66 0.61 14.11 -4.67
C THR A 66 1.07 12.79 -5.27
N ILE A 67 0.18 12.07 -5.96
CA ILE A 67 0.49 10.76 -6.55
C ILE A 67 1.57 10.87 -7.63
N VAL A 68 1.42 11.83 -8.53
CA VAL A 68 2.31 12.04 -9.68
C VAL A 68 3.73 12.36 -9.21
N THR A 69 3.88 13.25 -8.22
CA THR A 69 5.22 13.64 -7.73
C THR A 69 5.91 12.55 -6.94
N VAL A 70 5.17 11.77 -6.13
CA VAL A 70 5.74 10.63 -5.39
C VAL A 70 6.22 9.54 -6.33
N MET A 71 5.43 9.18 -7.33
CA MET A 71 5.81 8.14 -8.29
C MET A 71 6.95 8.60 -9.19
N GLY A 72 6.96 9.87 -9.59
CA GLY A 72 8.08 10.48 -10.32
C GLY A 72 9.37 10.47 -9.50
N PHE A 73 9.31 10.88 -8.24
CA PHE A 73 10.44 10.80 -7.30
C PHE A 73 10.98 9.37 -7.16
N GLY A 74 10.10 8.38 -6.95
CA GLY A 74 10.47 6.98 -6.84
C GLY A 74 11.23 6.46 -8.06
N ALA A 75 10.79 6.83 -9.27
CA ALA A 75 11.48 6.46 -10.51
C ALA A 75 12.89 7.09 -10.61
N VAL A 76 13.05 8.34 -10.18
CA VAL A 76 14.37 9.01 -10.11
C VAL A 76 15.28 8.32 -9.10
N MET A 77 14.77 7.96 -7.92
CA MET A 77 15.56 7.25 -6.90
C MET A 77 16.06 5.89 -7.39
N THR A 78 15.27 5.20 -8.19
CA THR A 78 15.67 3.94 -8.84
C THR A 78 16.73 4.18 -9.91
N TYR A 79 16.53 5.14 -10.79
CA TYR A 79 17.47 5.46 -11.88
C TYR A 79 18.83 5.92 -11.36
N THR A 80 18.85 6.74 -10.31
CA THR A 80 20.09 7.25 -9.69
C THR A 80 20.77 6.24 -8.78
N HIS A 81 20.20 5.05 -8.61
CA HIS A 81 20.64 4.01 -7.68
C HIS A 81 20.60 4.42 -6.20
N CYS A 82 19.99 5.56 -5.85
CA CYS A 82 19.85 5.98 -4.45
C CYS A 82 19.05 4.95 -3.64
N SER A 83 18.02 4.33 -4.24
CA SER A 83 17.25 3.24 -3.61
C SER A 83 18.14 2.03 -3.29
N ASP A 84 19.08 1.67 -4.18
CA ASP A 84 19.98 0.53 -3.98
C ASP A 84 20.92 0.77 -2.80
N HIS A 85 21.45 1.99 -2.66
CA HIS A 85 22.29 2.38 -1.52
C HIS A 85 21.51 2.32 -0.20
N LEU A 86 20.25 2.80 -0.18
CA LEU A 86 19.39 2.71 1.01
C LEU A 86 19.11 1.25 1.39
N VAL A 87 18.69 0.43 0.42
CA VAL A 87 18.40 -0.99 0.64
C VAL A 87 19.64 -1.71 1.19
N ASN A 88 20.81 -1.54 0.55
CA ASN A 88 22.06 -2.15 1.01
C ASN A 88 22.47 -1.66 2.42
N ALA A 89 22.27 -0.37 2.72
CA ALA A 89 22.60 0.18 4.04
C ALA A 89 21.77 -0.47 5.17
N LEU A 90 20.52 -0.81 4.91
CA LEU A 90 19.62 -1.43 5.90
C LEU A 90 19.76 -2.96 5.95
N VAL A 91 19.98 -3.61 4.81
CA VAL A 91 20.04 -5.09 4.70
C VAL A 91 21.35 -5.64 5.22
N ARG A 92 22.47 -5.01 4.88
CA ARG A 92 23.81 -5.53 5.20
C ARG A 92 24.06 -5.74 6.70
N PRO A 93 23.73 -4.83 7.62
CA PRO A 93 23.88 -5.06 9.06
C PRO A 93 23.06 -6.25 9.57
N LEU A 94 21.87 -6.47 9.00
CA LEU A 94 20.95 -7.53 9.42
C LEU A 94 21.56 -8.93 9.21
N THR A 95 22.29 -9.13 8.10
CA THR A 95 22.89 -10.44 7.78
C THR A 95 23.98 -10.88 8.76
N HIS A 96 24.50 -9.96 9.58
CA HIS A 96 25.51 -10.25 10.61
C HIS A 96 24.88 -10.77 11.92
N VAL A 97 23.58 -10.71 12.09
CA VAL A 97 22.87 -11.09 13.32
C VAL A 97 21.83 -12.18 13.03
N PRO A 98 22.25 -13.47 12.94
CA PRO A 98 21.34 -14.57 12.54
C PRO A 98 20.08 -14.69 13.38
N ALA A 99 20.15 -14.39 14.69
CA ALA A 99 19.03 -14.53 15.61
C ALA A 99 17.81 -13.69 15.25
N ILE A 100 18.01 -12.50 14.64
CA ILE A 100 16.95 -11.56 14.29
C ILE A 100 16.75 -11.41 12.79
N VAL A 101 17.41 -12.24 11.96
CA VAL A 101 17.41 -12.03 10.51
C VAL A 101 16.01 -12.18 9.90
N ILE A 102 15.18 -13.11 10.36
CA ILE A 102 13.81 -13.31 9.86
C ILE A 102 12.89 -12.13 10.25
N PRO A 103 12.72 -11.80 11.56
CA PRO A 103 11.90 -10.65 11.93
C PRO A 103 12.48 -9.33 11.41
N GLY A 104 13.80 -9.19 11.38
CA GLY A 104 14.49 -8.03 10.85
C GLY A 104 14.24 -7.85 9.35
N ALA A 105 14.24 -8.92 8.56
CA ALA A 105 13.89 -8.89 7.14
C ALA A 105 12.47 -8.34 6.92
N ALA A 106 11.51 -8.79 7.72
CA ALA A 106 10.13 -8.31 7.64
C ALA A 106 10.05 -6.81 8.00
N ILE A 107 10.68 -6.38 9.10
CA ILE A 107 10.66 -4.98 9.55
C ILE A 107 11.41 -4.07 8.58
N ILE A 108 12.59 -4.45 8.09
CA ILE A 108 13.35 -3.64 7.12
C ILE A 108 12.57 -3.51 5.82
N THR A 109 11.94 -4.59 5.34
CA THR A 109 11.07 -4.52 4.16
C THR A 109 9.89 -3.59 4.38
N TRP A 110 9.28 -3.63 5.57
CA TRP A 110 8.17 -2.78 5.94
C TRP A 110 8.58 -1.29 5.96
N LEU A 111 9.71 -0.96 6.58
CA LEU A 111 10.25 0.41 6.59
C LEU A 111 10.60 0.90 5.18
N LEU A 112 11.27 0.06 4.38
CA LEU A 112 11.60 0.38 2.99
C LEU A 112 10.34 0.59 2.15
N ASN A 113 9.27 -0.15 2.43
CA ASN A 113 8.01 -0.01 1.70
C ASN A 113 7.21 1.26 2.08
N ILE A 114 7.52 1.92 3.20
CA ILE A 114 7.02 3.27 3.49
C ILE A 114 7.69 4.29 2.56
N VAL A 115 9.00 4.17 2.40
CA VAL A 115 9.82 5.09 1.57
C VAL A 115 9.57 4.86 0.09
N LEU A 116 9.49 3.60 -0.32
CA LEU A 116 9.26 3.15 -1.69
C LEU A 116 7.87 2.52 -1.79
N PRO A 117 6.82 3.28 -2.13
CA PRO A 117 5.43 2.86 -1.94
C PRO A 117 4.95 1.76 -2.89
N SER A 118 5.80 1.22 -3.76
CA SER A 118 5.50 0.10 -4.64
C SER A 118 5.82 -1.24 -3.97
N ALA A 119 4.81 -1.99 -3.54
CA ALA A 119 5.00 -3.30 -2.92
C ALA A 119 5.72 -4.31 -3.83
N ALA A 120 5.41 -4.33 -5.13
CA ALA A 120 6.12 -5.18 -6.10
C ALA A 120 7.55 -4.69 -6.34
N GLY A 121 7.76 -3.37 -6.38
CA GLY A 121 9.09 -2.76 -6.51
C GLY A 121 9.99 -3.07 -5.32
N VAL A 122 9.47 -2.91 -4.09
CA VAL A 122 10.22 -3.28 -2.87
C VAL A 122 10.46 -4.79 -2.80
N ALA A 123 9.46 -5.62 -3.14
CA ALA A 123 9.63 -7.06 -3.22
C ALA A 123 10.79 -7.44 -4.16
N ALA A 124 10.88 -6.81 -5.33
CA ALA A 124 11.99 -7.04 -6.26
C ALA A 124 13.33 -6.56 -5.68
N ALA A 125 13.42 -5.29 -5.27
CA ALA A 125 14.67 -4.69 -4.82
C ALA A 125 15.24 -5.33 -3.54
N VAL A 126 14.38 -5.60 -2.56
CA VAL A 126 14.75 -6.20 -1.29
C VAL A 126 14.91 -7.72 -1.42
N GLY A 127 14.02 -8.36 -2.20
CA GLY A 127 14.01 -9.81 -2.40
C GLY A 127 15.30 -10.33 -3.00
N VAL A 128 15.85 -9.67 -4.03
CA VAL A 128 17.12 -10.04 -4.68
C VAL A 128 18.30 -10.02 -3.70
N LEU A 129 18.24 -9.17 -2.68
CA LEU A 129 19.31 -9.08 -1.68
C LEU A 129 19.07 -9.98 -0.47
N LEU A 130 17.86 -9.93 0.10
CA LEU A 130 17.55 -10.63 1.35
C LEU A 130 17.30 -12.14 1.16
N ILE A 131 16.59 -12.55 0.11
CA ILE A 131 16.27 -13.98 -0.05
C ILE A 131 17.53 -14.84 -0.17
N PRO A 132 18.50 -14.56 -1.08
CA PRO A 132 19.72 -15.32 -1.14
C PRO A 132 20.57 -15.22 0.14
N SER A 133 20.56 -14.05 0.80
CA SER A 133 21.27 -13.88 2.08
C SER A 133 20.70 -14.75 3.19
N LEU A 134 19.35 -14.85 3.27
CA LEU A 134 18.66 -15.73 4.21
C LEU A 134 18.92 -17.22 3.89
N ILE A 135 18.91 -17.60 2.61
CA ILE A 135 19.23 -18.94 2.16
C ILE A 135 20.69 -19.31 2.50
N ALA A 136 21.64 -18.37 2.35
CA ALA A 136 23.04 -18.56 2.76
C ALA A 136 23.18 -18.80 4.28
N LEU A 137 22.29 -18.25 5.10
CA LEU A 137 22.17 -18.54 6.53
C LEU A 137 21.36 -19.83 6.82
N ARG A 138 21.10 -20.65 5.79
CA ARG A 138 20.34 -21.91 5.87
C ARG A 138 18.91 -21.74 6.39
N VAL A 139 18.27 -20.59 6.06
CA VAL A 139 16.84 -20.41 6.22
C VAL A 139 16.13 -21.09 5.06
N ASN A 140 14.99 -21.72 5.32
CA ASN A 140 14.17 -22.33 4.26
C ASN A 140 13.76 -21.27 3.22
N PRO A 141 13.88 -21.53 1.90
CA PRO A 141 13.53 -20.55 0.84
C PRO A 141 12.09 -20.02 0.93
N VAL A 142 11.13 -20.84 1.36
CA VAL A 142 9.73 -20.41 1.57
C VAL A 142 9.66 -19.39 2.70
N MET A 143 10.36 -19.64 3.81
CA MET A 143 10.43 -18.74 4.96
C MET A 143 11.18 -17.44 4.61
N ALA A 144 12.24 -17.53 3.81
CA ALA A 144 12.96 -16.37 3.32
C ALA A 144 12.06 -15.45 2.46
N ALA A 145 11.29 -16.03 1.54
CA ALA A 145 10.30 -15.29 0.75
C ALA A 145 9.17 -14.71 1.63
N ALA A 146 8.71 -15.49 2.63
CA ALA A 146 7.67 -15.05 3.55
C ALA A 146 8.13 -13.85 4.42
N ALA A 147 9.39 -13.85 4.87
CA ALA A 147 9.94 -12.75 5.66
C ALA A 147 9.95 -11.43 4.89
N VAL A 148 10.35 -11.46 3.63
CA VAL A 148 10.32 -10.26 2.76
C VAL A 148 8.88 -9.88 2.42
N PHE A 149 8.03 -10.85 2.04
CA PHE A 149 6.65 -10.57 1.65
C PHE A 149 5.84 -9.95 2.79
N LEU A 150 6.05 -10.42 4.03
CA LEU A 150 5.36 -9.91 5.21
C LEU A 150 5.55 -8.40 5.42
N GLY A 151 6.69 -7.83 5.00
CA GLY A 151 6.93 -6.38 5.10
C GLY A 151 6.28 -5.54 4.02
N THR A 152 5.73 -6.12 2.95
CA THR A 152 5.28 -5.35 1.78
C THR A 152 3.97 -4.56 1.97
N TRP A 153 3.35 -4.56 3.14
CA TRP A 153 2.20 -3.71 3.44
C TRP A 153 2.58 -2.36 4.10
N GLY A 154 3.87 -2.10 4.37
CA GLY A 154 4.34 -0.81 4.89
C GLY A 154 3.95 0.38 4.03
N SER A 155 3.72 0.17 2.73
CA SER A 155 3.21 1.21 1.83
C SER A 155 1.85 1.78 2.26
N ALA A 156 1.06 1.08 3.07
CA ALA A 156 -0.22 1.59 3.56
C ALA A 156 -0.06 2.90 4.35
N ILE A 157 1.05 3.08 5.06
CA ILE A 157 1.36 4.32 5.77
C ILE A 157 2.34 5.23 5.00
N SER A 158 2.51 5.02 3.70
CA SER A 158 3.32 5.93 2.87
C SER A 158 2.52 7.17 2.49
N PRO A 159 3.10 8.38 2.59
CA PRO A 159 2.41 9.60 2.18
C PRO A 159 2.11 9.67 0.68
N GLY A 160 2.79 8.85 -0.11
CA GLY A 160 2.64 8.81 -1.56
C GLY A 160 1.80 7.67 -2.09
N LEU A 161 1.43 6.71 -1.27
CA LEU A 161 0.45 5.72 -1.70
C LEU A 161 -0.95 6.35 -1.65
N MET A 162 -1.76 5.97 -2.63
CA MET A 162 -3.09 6.52 -2.90
C MET A 162 -4.07 6.56 -1.72
N PHE A 163 -3.87 5.75 -0.70
CA PHE A 163 -4.80 5.61 0.41
C PHE A 163 -4.87 6.88 1.27
N ASN A 164 -3.74 7.31 1.81
CA ASN A 164 -3.68 8.45 2.72
C ASN A 164 -4.13 9.75 2.07
N PRO A 165 -3.68 10.10 0.85
CA PRO A 165 -4.23 11.24 0.11
C PRO A 165 -5.73 11.13 -0.17
N GLN A 166 -6.25 9.93 -0.49
CA GLN A 166 -7.67 9.73 -0.75
C GLN A 166 -8.51 9.97 0.50
N VAL A 167 -8.15 9.34 1.63
CA VAL A 167 -8.88 9.52 2.90
C VAL A 167 -8.82 10.98 3.35
N ALA A 168 -7.65 11.62 3.23
CA ALA A 168 -7.49 13.04 3.54
C ALA A 168 -8.38 13.93 2.65
N ASP A 169 -8.49 13.63 1.35
CA ASP A 169 -9.35 14.36 0.42
C ASP A 169 -10.84 14.20 0.76
N ILE A 170 -11.27 12.98 1.12
CA ILE A 170 -12.64 12.70 1.56
C ILE A 170 -12.95 13.46 2.86
N ALA A 171 -12.05 13.40 3.85
CA ALA A 171 -12.21 14.09 5.13
C ALA A 171 -12.23 15.62 4.99
N PHE A 172 -11.39 16.16 4.10
CA PHE A 172 -11.37 17.59 3.77
C PHE A 172 -12.68 18.05 3.11
N LYS A 173 -13.16 17.30 2.11
CA LYS A 173 -14.45 17.61 1.43
C LYS A 173 -15.64 17.52 2.37
N ALA A 174 -15.59 16.66 3.38
CA ALA A 174 -16.60 16.57 4.43
C ALA A 174 -16.45 17.64 5.53
N GLY A 175 -15.39 18.44 5.52
CA GLY A 175 -15.11 19.46 6.52
C GLY A 175 -14.55 18.93 7.85
N GLU A 176 -14.14 17.65 7.91
CA GLU A 176 -13.56 17.04 9.10
C GLU A 176 -12.14 17.53 9.39
N ILE A 177 -11.36 17.79 8.34
CA ILE A 177 -10.01 18.33 8.43
C ILE A 177 -9.85 19.63 7.66
N SER A 178 -8.90 20.48 8.07
CA SER A 178 -8.71 21.84 7.51
C SER A 178 -7.90 21.89 6.22
N SER A 179 -7.27 20.78 5.82
CA SER A 179 -6.46 20.65 4.60
C SER A 179 -6.40 19.18 4.16
N PRO A 180 -6.33 18.87 2.86
CA PRO A 180 -6.21 17.51 2.36
C PRO A 180 -4.77 16.99 2.53
N ASP A 181 -4.30 16.93 3.77
CA ASP A 181 -2.94 16.54 4.13
C ASP A 181 -2.91 15.06 4.54
N ALA A 182 -2.23 14.26 3.72
CA ALA A 182 -2.05 12.83 3.96
C ALA A 182 -1.35 12.52 5.31
N MET A 183 -0.55 13.45 5.83
CA MET A 183 0.14 13.25 7.10
C MET A 183 -0.81 13.15 8.28
N ILE A 184 -1.98 13.82 8.24
CA ILE A 184 -3.02 13.69 9.28
C ILE A 184 -3.49 12.24 9.40
N VAL A 185 -3.71 11.56 8.26
CA VAL A 185 -4.12 10.16 8.24
C VAL A 185 -2.97 9.26 8.73
N ILE A 186 -1.75 9.50 8.22
CA ILE A 186 -0.57 8.71 8.58
C ILE A 186 -0.30 8.76 10.09
N PHE A 187 -0.35 9.94 10.72
CA PHE A 187 -0.11 10.06 12.15
C PHE A 187 -1.16 9.32 12.98
N SER A 188 -2.42 9.27 12.51
CA SER A 188 -3.46 8.52 13.22
C SER A 188 -3.25 7.01 13.19
N GLU A 189 -2.60 6.48 12.15
CA GLU A 189 -2.44 5.03 11.94
C GLU A 189 -1.01 4.51 12.16
N ALA A 190 0.00 5.40 12.24
CA ALA A 190 1.41 5.01 12.29
C ALA A 190 1.75 4.11 13.47
N LEU A 191 1.28 4.45 14.67
CA LEU A 191 1.54 3.66 15.87
C LEU A 191 0.84 2.30 15.84
N PRO A 192 -0.46 2.19 15.56
CA PRO A 192 -1.12 0.90 15.35
C PRO A 192 -0.45 0.05 14.27
N ALA A 193 -0.08 0.65 13.13
CA ALA A 193 0.61 -0.05 12.05
C ALA A 193 1.99 -0.56 12.48
N ALA A 194 2.78 0.26 13.18
CA ALA A 194 4.09 -0.15 13.69
C ALA A 194 3.96 -1.32 14.69
N CYS A 195 3.01 -1.25 15.63
CA CYS A 195 2.72 -2.35 16.55
C CYS A 195 2.33 -3.62 15.80
N GLY A 196 1.46 -3.51 14.79
CA GLY A 196 1.06 -4.62 13.95
C GLY A 196 2.23 -5.24 13.19
N ALA A 197 3.13 -4.42 12.63
CA ALA A 197 4.33 -4.88 11.92
C ALA A 197 5.29 -5.65 12.86
N VAL A 198 5.51 -5.15 14.07
CA VAL A 198 6.34 -5.81 15.09
C VAL A 198 5.73 -7.14 15.50
N VAL A 199 4.43 -7.19 15.77
CA VAL A 199 3.73 -8.43 16.14
C VAL A 199 3.79 -9.44 14.99
N ALA A 200 3.58 -9.01 13.75
CA ALA A 200 3.70 -9.88 12.59
C ALA A 200 5.12 -10.47 12.46
N ALA A 201 6.15 -9.64 12.60
CA ALA A 201 7.55 -10.05 12.50
C ALA A 201 7.94 -11.04 13.61
N ILE A 202 7.54 -10.78 14.86
CA ILE A 202 7.77 -11.69 15.98
C ILE A 202 7.01 -13.01 15.77
N THR A 203 5.76 -12.95 15.34
CA THR A 203 4.96 -14.15 15.05
C THR A 203 5.62 -15.01 13.98
N LEU A 204 6.13 -14.40 12.89
CA LEU A 204 6.83 -15.12 11.84
C LEU A 204 8.12 -15.78 12.38
N ALA A 205 8.87 -15.08 13.23
CA ALA A 205 10.07 -15.64 13.87
C ALA A 205 9.74 -16.84 14.76
N ILE A 206 8.70 -16.74 15.58
CA ILE A 206 8.21 -17.82 16.41
C ILE A 206 7.76 -19.01 15.54
N LEU A 207 6.95 -18.74 14.51
CA LEU A 207 6.49 -19.76 13.58
C LEU A 207 7.67 -20.47 12.90
N SER A 208 8.68 -19.73 12.43
CA SER A 208 9.87 -20.29 11.78
C SER A 208 10.63 -21.28 12.67
N HIS A 209 10.65 -21.02 13.99
CA HIS A 209 11.26 -21.92 14.96
C HIS A 209 10.44 -23.21 15.14
N PHE A 210 9.10 -23.08 15.30
CA PHE A 210 8.22 -24.24 15.52
C PHE A 210 8.16 -25.19 14.31
N ILE A 211 8.11 -24.66 13.09
CA ILE A 211 8.07 -25.48 11.86
C ILE A 211 9.46 -25.87 11.36
N LYS A 212 10.54 -25.51 12.09
CA LYS A 212 11.95 -25.80 11.77
C LYS A 212 12.37 -25.30 10.38
N GLU A 213 11.96 -24.08 10.04
CA GLU A 213 12.34 -23.39 8.79
C GLU A 213 13.26 -22.19 9.03
N GLY A 214 13.72 -22.00 10.25
CA GLY A 214 14.59 -20.89 10.67
C GLY A 214 16.05 -21.05 10.25
N VAL A 215 16.91 -20.23 10.85
CA VAL A 215 18.37 -20.23 10.58
C VAL A 215 18.97 -21.60 10.91
N GLY A 216 19.83 -22.10 10.01
CA GLY A 216 20.55 -23.37 10.20
C GLY A 216 19.73 -24.62 9.96
N THR A 217 18.47 -24.53 9.56
CA THR A 217 17.56 -25.69 9.45
C THR A 217 17.50 -26.30 8.04
N ALA A 218 17.81 -25.53 6.99
CA ALA A 218 17.75 -26.04 5.62
C ALA A 218 19.00 -26.85 5.26
N ASP A 219 18.80 -27.98 4.58
CA ASP A 219 19.89 -28.81 4.01
C ASP A 219 20.42 -28.28 2.67
N PHE A 220 20.42 -26.97 2.50
CA PHE A 220 20.91 -26.29 1.30
C PHE A 220 22.43 -26.10 1.34
N ARG A 221 23.11 -26.27 0.19
CA ARG A 221 24.54 -25.98 0.09
C ARG A 221 24.72 -24.47 -0.17
N PRO A 222 25.65 -23.79 0.56
CA PRO A 222 25.91 -22.37 0.40
C PRO A 222 26.36 -21.96 -1.02
N GLU A 223 26.78 -22.93 -1.83
CA GLU A 223 27.31 -22.73 -3.19
C GLU A 223 26.26 -22.22 -4.19
N ASP A 224 24.95 -22.44 -3.88
CA ASP A 224 23.84 -22.02 -4.74
C ASP A 224 23.36 -20.59 -4.46
N ALA A 225 23.88 -19.94 -3.43
CA ALA A 225 23.48 -18.58 -3.01
C ALA A 225 24.62 -17.56 -3.24
N GLN A 226 24.97 -17.30 -4.51
CA GLN A 226 25.90 -16.22 -4.84
C GLN A 226 25.23 -14.87 -4.85
N VAL A 227 25.25 -14.15 -3.72
CA VAL A 227 25.00 -12.71 -3.70
C VAL A 227 26.27 -12.00 -3.34
N ASP A 228 26.78 -11.19 -4.24
CA ASP A 228 27.97 -10.39 -4.03
C ASP A 228 27.65 -9.12 -3.22
N LEU A 229 27.12 -9.32 -1.99
CA LEU A 229 26.89 -8.21 -1.04
C LEU A 229 28.19 -7.55 -0.59
N LYS A 230 29.34 -8.22 -0.78
CA LYS A 230 30.65 -7.75 -0.25
C LYS A 230 31.24 -6.64 -1.09
N ASN A 231 30.93 -6.55 -2.38
CA ASN A 231 31.57 -5.62 -3.31
C ASN A 231 30.79 -4.32 -3.57
N PHE A 232 29.56 -4.17 -3.03
CA PHE A 232 28.80 -2.94 -3.19
C PHE A 232 29.28 -1.88 -2.19
N HIS A 233 29.88 -0.80 -2.67
CA HIS A 233 30.28 0.35 -1.85
C HIS A 233 29.07 1.24 -1.56
N ILE A 234 28.59 1.21 -0.30
CA ILE A 234 27.47 2.05 0.15
C ILE A 234 27.95 3.50 0.24
N ASN A 235 27.30 4.39 -0.51
CA ASN A 235 27.46 5.83 -0.34
C ASN A 235 26.38 6.34 0.64
N PRO A 236 26.77 6.83 1.84
CA PRO A 236 25.80 7.27 2.84
C PRO A 236 24.90 8.41 2.38
N ILE A 237 25.42 9.33 1.55
CA ILE A 237 24.66 10.46 1.03
C ILE A 237 23.56 9.94 0.13
N MET A 238 23.86 9.04 -0.81
CA MET A 238 22.87 8.44 -1.70
C MET A 238 21.82 7.62 -0.93
N ALA A 239 22.23 6.95 0.13
CA ALA A 239 21.30 6.17 0.97
C ALA A 239 20.28 7.04 1.74
N VAL A 240 20.64 8.28 2.08
CA VAL A 240 19.75 9.19 2.83
C VAL A 240 18.77 9.92 1.93
N ILE A 241 19.07 10.15 0.66
CA ILE A 241 18.22 10.94 -0.26
C ILE A 241 16.79 10.40 -0.38
N PRO A 242 16.55 9.08 -0.52
CA PRO A 242 15.18 8.56 -0.56
C PRO A 242 14.34 8.84 0.71
N ILE A 243 15.01 9.02 1.86
CA ILE A 243 14.35 9.30 3.14
C ILE A 243 14.10 10.81 3.32
N ALA A 244 14.89 11.66 2.66
CA ALA A 244 14.83 13.10 2.87
C ALA A 244 13.43 13.74 2.73
N PRO A 245 12.60 13.41 1.72
CA PRO A 245 11.23 13.94 1.63
C PRO A 245 10.36 13.56 2.81
N LEU A 246 10.46 12.31 3.32
CA LEU A 246 9.70 11.86 4.49
C LEU A 246 10.12 12.61 5.74
N PHE A 247 11.42 12.82 5.92
CA PHE A 247 11.93 13.61 7.04
C PHE A 247 11.42 15.06 6.98
N LEU A 248 11.43 15.68 5.80
CA LEU A 248 10.89 17.03 5.60
C LEU A 248 9.39 17.08 5.94
N LEU A 249 8.60 16.07 5.54
CA LEU A 249 7.18 15.99 5.85
C LEU A 249 6.92 15.86 7.35
N VAL A 250 7.70 15.04 8.06
CA VAL A 250 7.56 14.89 9.51
C VAL A 250 7.86 16.19 10.23
N ILE A 251 8.97 16.88 9.91
CA ILE A 251 9.32 18.15 10.57
C ILE A 251 8.42 19.31 10.19
N ALA A 252 7.73 19.22 9.05
CA ALA A 252 6.73 20.20 8.60
C ALA A 252 5.30 19.85 9.03
N SER A 253 5.08 18.68 9.65
CA SER A 253 3.77 18.29 10.14
C SER A 253 3.28 19.20 11.27
N LYS A 254 1.97 19.22 11.52
CA LYS A 254 1.39 20.02 12.61
C LYS A 254 1.87 19.56 14.00
N GLU A 255 2.17 18.29 14.14
CA GLU A 255 2.60 17.64 15.38
C GLU A 255 4.02 18.08 15.79
N VAL A 256 4.91 18.28 14.80
CA VAL A 256 6.31 18.73 15.04
C VAL A 256 6.45 20.23 14.89
N GLY A 257 5.88 20.80 13.85
CA GLY A 257 5.74 22.25 13.66
C GLY A 257 7.04 23.04 13.43
N TRP A 258 8.14 22.38 13.08
CA TRP A 258 9.42 23.08 12.86
C TRP A 258 9.50 23.82 11.54
N LEU A 259 8.73 23.39 10.55
CA LEU A 259 8.62 24.04 9.23
C LEU A 259 7.14 24.36 8.93
N PRO A 260 6.86 25.36 8.08
CA PRO A 260 5.49 25.72 7.75
C PRO A 260 4.83 24.66 6.87
N THR A 261 3.84 23.95 7.41
CA THR A 261 3.10 22.85 6.76
C THR A 261 2.55 23.25 5.37
N LYS A 262 2.06 24.46 5.23
CA LYS A 262 1.50 24.95 3.95
C LYS A 262 2.55 25.03 2.82
N THR A 263 3.82 25.23 3.18
CA THR A 263 4.92 25.37 2.21
C THR A 263 5.49 23.99 1.86
N PHE A 264 5.60 23.10 2.83
CA PHE A 264 6.20 21.76 2.68
C PHE A 264 5.13 20.66 2.53
N SER A 265 4.27 20.82 1.52
CA SER A 265 3.33 19.75 1.13
C SER A 265 4.04 18.55 0.53
N VAL A 266 3.33 17.41 0.43
CA VAL A 266 3.90 16.17 -0.17
C VAL A 266 4.50 16.41 -1.54
N PRO A 267 3.82 17.08 -2.50
CA PRO A 267 4.42 17.39 -3.80
C PRO A 267 5.72 18.17 -3.72
N VAL A 268 5.77 19.19 -2.85
CA VAL A 268 6.97 20.03 -2.69
C VAL A 268 8.14 19.21 -2.14
N CYS A 269 7.93 18.43 -1.09
CA CYS A 269 8.97 17.58 -0.51
C CYS A 269 9.50 16.55 -1.51
N MET A 270 8.62 15.94 -2.32
CA MET A 270 9.02 14.99 -3.35
C MET A 270 9.82 15.66 -4.49
N LEU A 271 9.46 16.87 -4.89
CA LEU A 271 10.23 17.65 -5.88
C LEU A 271 11.60 18.06 -5.34
N ILE A 272 11.69 18.42 -4.04
CA ILE A 272 13.00 18.66 -3.38
C ILE A 272 13.85 17.37 -3.43
N GLY A 273 13.28 16.22 -3.07
CA GLY A 273 13.98 14.94 -3.17
C GLY A 273 14.42 14.60 -4.60
N THR A 274 13.58 14.92 -5.59
CA THR A 274 13.90 14.77 -7.02
C THR A 274 15.09 15.66 -7.41
N ALA A 275 15.11 16.91 -6.95
CA ALA A 275 16.23 17.82 -7.19
C ALA A 275 17.54 17.33 -6.55
N LEU A 276 17.47 16.75 -5.35
CA LEU A 276 18.63 16.10 -4.73
C LEU A 276 19.11 14.90 -5.56
N GLY A 277 18.20 14.08 -6.07
CA GLY A 277 18.51 12.99 -6.99
C GLY A 277 19.17 13.47 -8.29
N LEU A 278 18.70 14.59 -8.85
CA LEU A 278 19.32 15.22 -10.02
C LEU A 278 20.75 15.69 -9.74
N ILE A 279 21.00 16.28 -8.57
CA ILE A 279 22.36 16.68 -8.15
C ILE A 279 23.28 15.44 -8.09
N VAL A 280 22.80 14.34 -7.51
CA VAL A 280 23.55 13.08 -7.47
C VAL A 280 23.85 12.58 -8.89
N ALA A 281 22.89 12.58 -9.79
CA ALA A 281 23.06 12.16 -11.17
C ALA A 281 24.16 12.97 -11.87
N ILE A 282 24.15 14.31 -11.70
CA ILE A 282 25.17 15.20 -12.24
C ILE A 282 26.56 14.88 -11.67
N LEU A 283 26.67 14.69 -10.35
CA LEU A 283 27.93 14.35 -9.69
C LEU A 283 28.50 13.00 -10.16
N HIS A 284 27.63 12.05 -10.50
CA HIS A 284 28.00 10.74 -11.03
C HIS A 284 28.07 10.69 -12.56
N LYS A 285 28.03 11.85 -13.24
CA LYS A 285 28.11 11.98 -14.71
C LYS A 285 26.98 11.24 -15.46
N GLN A 286 25.84 11.06 -14.83
CA GLN A 286 24.64 10.57 -15.49
C GLN A 286 23.97 11.71 -16.27
N ASP A 287 23.21 11.37 -17.31
CA ASP A 287 22.52 12.37 -18.13
C ASP A 287 21.36 13.03 -17.35
N PRO A 288 21.37 14.34 -17.08
CA PRO A 288 20.27 15.06 -16.44
C PRO A 288 18.96 14.99 -17.24
N GLY A 289 19.05 14.89 -18.58
CA GLY A 289 17.89 14.72 -19.43
C GLY A 289 17.17 13.40 -19.19
N GLU A 290 17.94 12.34 -18.91
CA GLU A 290 17.37 11.05 -18.59
C GLU A 290 16.68 11.05 -17.20
N VAL A 291 17.23 11.76 -16.21
CA VAL A 291 16.54 11.97 -14.91
C VAL A 291 15.14 12.56 -15.11
N SER A 292 15.05 13.59 -15.95
CA SER A 292 13.76 14.20 -16.29
C SER A 292 12.79 13.22 -16.97
N LYS A 293 13.29 12.41 -17.92
CA LYS A 293 12.47 11.38 -18.57
C LYS A 293 11.99 10.32 -17.58
N GLN A 294 12.86 9.87 -16.68
CA GLN A 294 12.48 8.90 -15.66
C GLN A 294 11.46 9.47 -14.67
N PHE A 295 11.60 10.73 -14.27
CA PHE A 295 10.56 11.41 -13.49
C PHE A 295 9.22 11.42 -14.22
N CYS A 296 9.21 11.85 -15.49
CA CYS A 296 7.97 11.89 -16.30
C CYS A 296 7.36 10.50 -16.50
N LYS A 297 8.19 9.46 -16.70
CA LYS A 297 7.74 8.08 -16.78
C LYS A 297 7.08 7.63 -15.47
N GLY A 298 7.75 7.82 -14.33
CA GLY A 298 7.17 7.48 -13.03
C GLY A 298 5.90 8.25 -12.72
N ALA A 299 5.84 9.53 -13.06
CA ALA A 299 4.66 10.37 -12.95
C ALA A 299 3.50 9.83 -13.81
N GLY A 300 3.79 9.44 -15.05
CA GLY A 300 2.82 8.80 -15.97
C GLY A 300 2.33 7.44 -15.43
N ASP A 301 3.23 6.63 -14.87
CA ASP A 301 2.87 5.36 -14.21
C ASP A 301 1.96 5.60 -13.00
N GLY A 302 2.24 6.65 -12.21
CA GLY A 302 1.39 7.07 -11.09
C GLY A 302 -0.01 7.46 -11.56
N PHE A 303 -0.09 8.29 -12.59
CA PHE A 303 -1.39 8.67 -13.17
C PHE A 303 -2.14 7.46 -13.71
N ASN A 304 -1.49 6.64 -14.53
CA ASN A 304 -2.10 5.47 -15.16
C ASN A 304 -2.55 4.41 -14.13
N ASN A 305 -1.68 4.03 -13.21
CA ASN A 305 -1.96 2.89 -12.32
C ASN A 305 -2.72 3.27 -11.05
N VAL A 306 -2.71 4.57 -10.67
CA VAL A 306 -3.27 5.03 -9.40
C VAL A 306 -4.45 5.96 -9.62
N VAL A 307 -4.25 7.09 -10.34
CA VAL A 307 -5.31 8.09 -10.52
C VAL A 307 -6.50 7.48 -11.28
N ILE A 308 -6.24 6.75 -12.36
CA ILE A 308 -7.31 6.09 -13.13
C ILE A 308 -8.00 5.01 -12.30
N LEU A 309 -7.29 4.32 -11.42
CA LEU A 309 -7.91 3.32 -10.53
C LEU A 309 -8.85 3.98 -9.50
N ILE A 310 -8.46 5.12 -8.92
CA ILE A 310 -9.32 5.89 -8.02
C ILE A 310 -10.56 6.39 -8.77
N ALA A 311 -10.37 6.92 -9.98
CA ALA A 311 -11.48 7.36 -10.82
C ALA A 311 -12.46 6.22 -11.13
N ALA A 312 -11.95 5.02 -11.46
CA ALA A 312 -12.78 3.85 -11.67
C ALA A 312 -13.51 3.40 -10.39
N ALA A 313 -12.86 3.50 -9.23
CA ALA A 313 -13.48 3.21 -7.93
C ALA A 313 -14.60 4.22 -7.60
N SER A 314 -14.44 5.51 -7.93
CA SER A 314 -15.49 6.53 -7.76
C SER A 314 -16.70 6.26 -8.64
N LEU A 315 -16.47 5.82 -9.89
CA LEU A 315 -17.54 5.40 -10.80
C LEU A 315 -18.29 4.17 -10.27
N PHE A 316 -17.55 3.19 -9.74
CA PHE A 316 -18.13 2.01 -9.11
C PHE A 316 -18.97 2.36 -7.87
N ALA A 317 -18.47 3.26 -7.00
CA ALA A 317 -19.21 3.75 -5.83
C ALA A 317 -20.49 4.50 -6.23
N ALA A 318 -20.44 5.32 -7.29
CA ALA A 318 -21.62 5.99 -7.84
C ALA A 318 -22.66 4.96 -8.34
N GLY A 319 -22.21 3.88 -8.99
CA GLY A 319 -23.08 2.77 -9.40
C GLY A 319 -23.73 2.05 -8.21
N MET A 320 -22.97 1.75 -7.16
CA MET A 320 -23.49 1.16 -5.92
C MET A 320 -24.56 2.06 -5.27
N LYS A 321 -24.33 3.38 -5.27
CA LYS A 321 -25.30 4.37 -4.78
C LYS A 321 -26.56 4.38 -5.63
N SER A 322 -26.44 4.32 -6.96
CA SER A 322 -27.57 4.32 -7.89
C SER A 322 -28.51 3.15 -7.66
N ILE A 323 -27.98 1.96 -7.41
CA ILE A 323 -28.78 0.73 -7.18
C ILE A 323 -29.29 0.60 -5.73
N GLY A 324 -28.95 1.56 -4.85
CA GLY A 324 -29.36 1.59 -3.45
C GLY A 324 -28.51 0.70 -2.52
N LEU A 325 -27.46 0.06 -3.02
CA LEU A 325 -26.63 -0.86 -2.23
C LEU A 325 -25.87 -0.12 -1.13
N THR A 326 -25.29 1.05 -1.43
CA THR A 326 -24.57 1.88 -0.44
C THR A 326 -25.50 2.27 0.72
N GLY A 327 -26.72 2.74 0.43
CA GLY A 327 -27.70 3.08 1.47
C GLY A 327 -28.04 1.90 2.37
N SER A 328 -28.27 0.72 1.78
CA SER A 328 -28.57 -0.50 2.54
C SER A 328 -27.42 -0.97 3.42
N LEU A 329 -26.16 -0.82 2.97
CA LEU A 329 -24.99 -1.12 3.77
C LEU A 329 -24.87 -0.14 4.94
N ILE A 330 -25.08 1.17 4.69
CA ILE A 330 -25.10 2.20 5.72
C ILE A 330 -26.17 1.89 6.77
N ASP A 331 -27.40 1.59 6.34
CA ASP A 331 -28.50 1.28 7.25
C ASP A 331 -28.23 0.04 8.10
N ALA A 332 -27.57 -0.98 7.54
CA ALA A 332 -27.14 -2.17 8.28
C ALA A 332 -26.03 -1.87 9.32
N MET A 333 -25.24 -0.81 9.11
CA MET A 333 -24.16 -0.40 10.00
C MET A 333 -24.56 0.71 10.98
N LYS A 334 -25.69 1.42 10.74
CA LYS A 334 -26.17 2.51 11.59
C LYS A 334 -26.41 2.06 13.03
N GLY A 335 -25.99 2.91 13.95
CA GLY A 335 -26.20 2.68 15.38
C GLY A 335 -25.26 1.65 16.01
N SER A 336 -24.28 1.10 15.26
CA SER A 336 -23.29 0.17 15.80
C SER A 336 -21.90 0.44 15.25
N GLN A 337 -21.11 1.21 16.00
CA GLN A 337 -19.71 1.47 15.72
C GLN A 337 -18.90 0.16 15.53
N SER A 338 -19.21 -0.86 16.35
CA SER A 338 -18.54 -2.17 16.25
C SER A 338 -18.81 -2.88 14.93
N VAL A 339 -20.04 -2.79 14.38
CA VAL A 339 -20.38 -3.38 13.07
C VAL A 339 -19.69 -2.60 11.94
N ALA A 340 -19.66 -1.29 12.02
CA ALA A 340 -18.97 -0.44 11.04
C ALA A 340 -17.45 -0.74 11.03
N MET A 341 -16.84 -0.81 12.22
CA MET A 341 -15.44 -1.17 12.38
C MET A 341 -15.14 -2.58 11.83
N ALA A 342 -15.96 -3.58 12.20
CA ALA A 342 -15.80 -4.95 11.68
C ALA A 342 -15.91 -5.00 10.15
N SER A 343 -16.82 -4.22 9.56
CA SER A 343 -17.00 -4.14 8.11
C SER A 343 -15.79 -3.47 7.43
N ALA A 344 -15.24 -2.40 8.04
CA ALA A 344 -14.04 -1.73 7.55
C ALA A 344 -12.77 -2.59 7.66
N VAL A 345 -12.74 -3.50 8.63
CA VAL A 345 -11.64 -4.47 8.79
C VAL A 345 -11.81 -5.63 7.82
N LEU A 346 -12.91 -6.37 7.92
CA LEU A 346 -13.10 -7.64 7.23
C LEU A 346 -13.39 -7.47 5.74
N GLY A 347 -14.14 -6.44 5.35
CA GLY A 347 -14.50 -6.19 3.95
C GLY A 347 -13.24 -6.00 3.08
N PRO A 348 -12.46 -4.93 3.26
CA PRO A 348 -11.24 -4.69 2.48
C PRO A 348 -10.19 -5.80 2.64
N PHE A 349 -10.07 -6.41 3.84
CA PHE A 349 -9.15 -7.52 4.08
C PHE A 349 -9.45 -8.73 3.20
N ILE A 350 -10.70 -9.24 3.26
CA ILE A 350 -11.12 -10.41 2.46
C ILE A 350 -11.05 -10.08 0.97
N MET A 351 -11.52 -8.89 0.56
CA MET A 351 -11.45 -8.48 -0.84
C MET A 351 -10.02 -8.43 -1.35
N ALA A 352 -9.07 -7.92 -0.54
CA ALA A 352 -7.66 -7.87 -0.91
C ALA A 352 -7.02 -9.26 -1.02
N ILE A 353 -7.41 -10.22 -0.19
CA ILE A 353 -6.98 -11.62 -0.31
C ILE A 353 -7.46 -12.21 -1.64
N VAL A 354 -8.74 -12.02 -1.95
CA VAL A 354 -9.39 -12.61 -3.13
C VAL A 354 -8.84 -12.02 -4.43
N CYS A 355 -8.69 -10.69 -4.51
CA CYS A 355 -8.27 -10.04 -5.74
C CYS A 355 -6.75 -9.82 -5.88
N GLY A 356 -5.96 -10.10 -4.83
CA GLY A 356 -4.50 -9.86 -4.83
C GLY A 356 -4.10 -8.39 -4.84
N SER A 357 -5.07 -7.48 -4.73
CA SER A 357 -4.87 -6.04 -4.82
C SER A 357 -5.47 -5.32 -3.60
N GLY A 358 -4.62 -4.93 -2.66
CA GLY A 358 -5.04 -4.07 -1.55
C GLY A 358 -5.60 -2.73 -2.04
N ASN A 359 -5.06 -2.23 -3.15
CA ASN A 359 -5.47 -0.95 -3.73
C ASN A 359 -6.95 -0.95 -4.17
N ALA A 360 -7.36 -1.93 -4.97
CA ALA A 360 -8.74 -2.02 -5.46
C ALA A 360 -9.74 -2.16 -4.30
N ALA A 361 -9.40 -2.98 -3.30
CA ALA A 361 -10.26 -3.22 -2.13
C ALA A 361 -10.42 -1.96 -1.26
N ALA A 362 -9.30 -1.31 -0.89
CA ALA A 362 -9.31 -0.10 -0.05
C ALA A 362 -10.01 1.08 -0.76
N LEU A 363 -9.69 1.32 -2.04
CA LEU A 363 -10.26 2.45 -2.78
C LEU A 363 -11.76 2.31 -2.96
N ALA A 364 -12.24 1.09 -3.30
CA ALA A 364 -13.67 0.86 -3.46
C ALA A 364 -14.44 1.07 -2.13
N PHE A 365 -13.90 0.59 -1.01
CA PHE A 365 -14.49 0.79 0.30
C PHE A 365 -14.48 2.29 0.69
N ASN A 366 -13.33 2.94 0.55
CA ASN A 366 -13.17 4.34 0.94
C ASN A 366 -14.09 5.28 0.13
N GLU A 367 -14.26 5.04 -1.16
CA GLU A 367 -15.18 5.84 -1.97
C GLU A 367 -16.65 5.59 -1.62
N ALA A 368 -17.03 4.34 -1.31
CA ALA A 368 -18.43 3.98 -1.13
C ALA A 368 -18.94 4.17 0.30
N ILE A 369 -18.12 3.92 1.31
CA ILE A 369 -18.54 3.79 2.72
C ILE A 369 -17.89 4.85 3.61
N THR A 370 -16.61 5.13 3.46
CA THR A 370 -15.86 6.03 4.35
C THR A 370 -16.46 7.45 4.44
N PRO A 371 -17.06 8.05 3.38
CA PRO A 371 -17.72 9.35 3.49
C PRO A 371 -18.89 9.39 4.49
N HIS A 372 -19.40 8.23 4.88
CA HIS A 372 -20.52 8.06 5.80
C HIS A 372 -20.08 7.71 7.24
N ALA A 373 -18.81 7.89 7.59
CA ALA A 373 -18.27 7.52 8.90
C ALA A 373 -19.03 8.14 10.07
N ALA A 374 -19.51 9.38 9.93
CA ALA A 374 -20.32 10.07 10.94
C ALA A 374 -21.62 9.33 11.27
N ASP A 375 -22.25 8.65 10.31
CA ASP A 375 -23.48 7.83 10.54
C ASP A 375 -23.21 6.65 11.48
N PHE A 376 -21.95 6.28 11.68
CA PHE A 376 -21.49 5.17 12.51
C PHE A 376 -20.86 5.64 13.83
N GLY A 377 -20.79 6.95 14.07
CA GLY A 377 -20.11 7.54 15.22
C GLY A 377 -18.59 7.47 15.13
N MET A 378 -18.05 7.46 13.91
CA MET A 378 -16.61 7.41 13.62
C MET A 378 -16.18 8.63 12.80
N THR A 379 -14.88 8.94 12.81
CA THR A 379 -14.31 9.91 11.89
C THR A 379 -13.99 9.26 10.53
N ILE A 380 -13.97 10.08 9.48
CA ILE A 380 -13.58 9.63 8.13
C ILE A 380 -12.14 9.13 8.15
N VAL A 381 -11.26 9.86 8.86
CA VAL A 381 -9.85 9.47 9.01
C VAL A 381 -9.73 8.09 9.68
N GLN A 382 -10.45 7.86 10.77
CA GLN A 382 -10.41 6.59 11.49
C GLN A 382 -10.94 5.41 10.64
N LEU A 383 -12.10 5.57 10.03
CA LEU A 383 -12.73 4.51 9.23
C LEU A 383 -11.89 4.18 7.98
N GLY A 384 -11.39 5.21 7.30
CA GLY A 384 -10.58 5.06 6.10
C GLY A 384 -9.21 4.43 6.40
N ALA A 385 -8.55 4.86 7.50
CA ALA A 385 -7.27 4.30 7.94
C ALA A 385 -7.38 2.79 8.25
N VAL A 386 -8.42 2.39 8.99
CA VAL A 386 -8.68 0.97 9.27
C VAL A 386 -8.86 0.17 7.98
N ALA A 387 -9.66 0.67 7.06
CA ALA A 387 -9.97 -0.02 5.80
C ALA A 387 -8.69 -0.22 4.95
N GLN A 388 -7.86 0.81 4.82
CA GLN A 388 -6.63 0.73 4.02
C GLN A 388 -5.55 -0.16 4.66
N LEU A 389 -5.36 -0.10 5.98
CA LEU A 389 -4.44 -1.00 6.69
C LEU A 389 -4.89 -2.46 6.55
N SER A 390 -6.18 -2.71 6.71
CA SER A 390 -6.76 -4.04 6.56
C SER A 390 -6.58 -4.59 5.13
N ALA A 391 -6.79 -3.77 4.10
CA ALA A 391 -6.54 -4.15 2.71
C ALA A 391 -5.04 -4.40 2.44
N GLY A 392 -4.16 -3.57 2.99
CA GLY A 392 -2.71 -3.75 2.87
C GLY A 392 -2.24 -5.07 3.47
N ILE A 393 -2.70 -5.38 4.69
CA ILE A 393 -2.40 -6.64 5.38
C ILE A 393 -3.03 -7.82 4.62
N GLY A 394 -4.29 -7.71 4.18
CA GLY A 394 -4.99 -8.77 3.45
C GLY A 394 -4.28 -9.16 2.15
N ARG A 395 -3.72 -8.20 1.41
CA ARG A 395 -2.93 -8.48 0.22
C ARG A 395 -1.71 -9.36 0.52
N THR A 396 -1.10 -9.27 1.69
CA THR A 396 0.06 -10.10 2.08
C THR A 396 -0.31 -11.55 2.47
N ILE A 397 -1.57 -11.92 2.33
CA ILE A 397 -2.05 -13.30 2.41
C ILE A 397 -2.57 -13.78 1.04
N SER A 398 -2.54 -12.96 0.01
CA SER A 398 -3.06 -13.34 -1.29
C SER A 398 -2.02 -14.10 -2.12
N PRO A 399 -2.34 -15.32 -2.61
CA PRO A 399 -1.41 -16.10 -3.42
C PRO A 399 -1.17 -15.52 -4.83
N ILE A 400 -2.00 -14.56 -5.25
CA ILE A 400 -1.91 -13.91 -6.57
C ILE A 400 -1.36 -12.47 -6.49
N ALA A 401 -0.91 -12.02 -5.31
CA ALA A 401 -0.32 -10.71 -5.15
C ALA A 401 0.95 -10.55 -5.99
N GLY A 402 1.06 -9.47 -6.77
CA GLY A 402 2.19 -9.26 -7.68
C GLY A 402 3.56 -9.29 -6.99
N GLY A 403 3.68 -8.70 -5.80
CA GLY A 403 4.91 -8.77 -5.01
C GLY A 403 5.29 -10.18 -4.60
N LEU A 404 4.32 -11.04 -4.26
CA LEU A 404 4.56 -12.43 -3.93
C LEU A 404 5.08 -13.23 -5.13
N ILE A 405 4.50 -13.00 -6.30
CA ILE A 405 4.92 -13.69 -7.55
C ILE A 405 6.39 -13.39 -7.84
N VAL A 406 6.80 -12.14 -7.67
CA VAL A 406 8.21 -11.73 -7.82
C VAL A 406 9.12 -12.47 -6.82
N LEU A 407 8.77 -12.48 -5.54
CA LEU A 407 9.55 -13.15 -4.50
C LEU A 407 9.61 -14.67 -4.70
N CYS A 408 8.50 -15.29 -5.14
CA CYS A 408 8.46 -16.71 -5.48
C CYS A 408 9.35 -17.04 -6.68
N GLY A 409 9.45 -16.13 -7.66
CA GLY A 409 10.38 -16.26 -8.77
C GLY A 409 11.85 -16.23 -8.32
N ILE A 410 12.19 -15.34 -7.36
CA ILE A 410 13.55 -15.23 -6.80
C ILE A 410 13.90 -16.46 -5.93
N ALA A 411 12.97 -16.88 -5.08
CA ALA A 411 13.17 -18.00 -4.14
C ALA A 411 12.94 -19.39 -4.76
N HIS A 412 12.39 -19.45 -5.98
CA HIS A 412 11.97 -20.69 -6.67
C HIS A 412 10.99 -21.54 -5.84
N VAL A 413 9.99 -20.88 -5.23
CA VAL A 413 9.01 -21.53 -4.34
C VAL A 413 7.56 -21.29 -4.80
N ASN A 414 6.64 -22.12 -4.28
CA ASN A 414 5.22 -22.00 -4.59
C ASN A 414 4.59 -20.85 -3.76
N PRO A 415 3.81 -19.92 -4.39
CA PRO A 415 3.13 -18.84 -3.70
C PRO A 415 2.24 -19.29 -2.54
N MET A 416 1.51 -20.38 -2.68
CA MET A 416 0.62 -20.89 -1.63
C MET A 416 1.40 -21.32 -0.37
N GLU A 417 2.60 -21.85 -0.53
CA GLU A 417 3.45 -22.22 0.62
C GLU A 417 3.92 -20.97 1.37
N VAL A 418 4.24 -19.87 0.69
CA VAL A 418 4.59 -18.60 1.32
C VAL A 418 3.39 -18.03 2.09
N VAL A 419 2.20 -18.04 1.48
CA VAL A 419 0.96 -17.55 2.12
C VAL A 419 0.65 -18.32 3.40
N LYS A 420 0.86 -19.63 3.46
CA LYS A 420 0.68 -20.41 4.69
C LYS A 420 1.56 -19.89 5.85
N ARG A 421 2.74 -19.30 5.57
CA ARG A 421 3.64 -18.71 6.59
C ARG A 421 3.23 -17.29 6.95
N THR A 422 2.71 -16.51 6.02
CA THR A 422 2.30 -15.11 6.29
C THR A 422 0.90 -15.01 6.88
N ALA A 423 0.03 -16.02 6.72
CA ALA A 423 -1.38 -15.95 7.13
C ALA A 423 -1.55 -15.65 8.63
N LEU A 424 -0.95 -16.46 9.52
CA LEU A 424 -1.04 -16.25 10.97
C LEU A 424 -0.43 -14.92 11.42
N PRO A 425 0.80 -14.55 11.01
CA PRO A 425 1.37 -13.22 11.28
C PRO A 425 0.47 -12.07 10.87
N CYS A 426 -0.13 -12.12 9.68
CA CYS A 426 -1.01 -11.07 9.17
C CYS A 426 -2.34 -10.99 9.94
N VAL A 427 -2.94 -12.12 10.33
CA VAL A 427 -4.17 -12.11 11.14
C VAL A 427 -3.90 -11.49 12.51
N LEU A 428 -2.79 -11.82 13.16
CA LEU A 428 -2.43 -11.20 14.44
C LEU A 428 -2.10 -9.71 14.28
N ALA A 429 -1.41 -9.32 13.20
CA ALA A 429 -1.20 -7.91 12.88
C ALA A 429 -2.52 -7.16 12.70
N LEU A 430 -3.49 -7.75 11.98
CA LEU A 430 -4.81 -7.17 11.77
C LEU A 430 -5.55 -6.94 13.10
N ILE A 431 -5.50 -7.91 14.00
CA ILE A 431 -6.10 -7.78 15.35
C ILE A 431 -5.46 -6.62 16.12
N VAL A 432 -4.12 -6.54 16.14
CA VAL A 432 -3.40 -5.48 16.85
C VAL A 432 -3.66 -4.11 16.24
N VAL A 433 -3.64 -4.00 14.91
CA VAL A 433 -3.95 -2.75 14.21
C VAL A 433 -5.38 -2.31 14.50
N THR A 434 -6.35 -3.23 14.41
CA THR A 434 -7.76 -2.92 14.68
C THR A 434 -7.96 -2.46 16.13
N ALA A 435 -7.37 -3.17 17.09
CA ALA A 435 -7.42 -2.78 18.50
C ALA A 435 -6.77 -1.40 18.72
N GLY A 436 -5.59 -1.17 18.13
CA GLY A 436 -4.91 0.13 18.21
C GLY A 436 -5.76 1.27 17.65
N MET A 437 -6.38 1.08 16.48
CA MET A 437 -7.25 2.09 15.86
C MET A 437 -8.58 2.31 16.60
N TYR A 438 -8.99 1.36 17.44
CA TYR A 438 -10.20 1.48 18.25
C TYR A 438 -9.94 2.24 19.56
N PHE A 439 -8.75 2.09 20.16
CA PHE A 439 -8.43 2.63 21.48
C PHE A 439 -7.61 3.93 21.45
N PHE A 440 -7.00 4.27 20.34
CA PHE A 440 -6.23 5.50 20.12
C PHE A 440 -6.88 6.37 19.05
#